data_518848b98673dc64cf426f3665dbb4af
#
_entry.id   518848b98673dc64cf426f3665dbb4af
#
_cell.length_a   1.000
_cell.length_b   1.000
_cell.length_c   1.000
_cell.angle_alpha   90.00
_cell.angle_beta   90.00
_cell.angle_gamma   90.00
#
_symmetry.space_group_name_H-M   'P 1'
#
loop_
_entity.id
_entity.type
_entity.pdbx_description
1 polymer ?
#
loop_
_entity_poly.entity_id
_entity_poly.type
_entity_poly.pdbx_seq_one_letter_code
_entity_poly.pdbx_strand_id
1 'polypeptide(L)'
;PWVAEMVRTQMIEQYGDDAYTDGYNVVTTIHSEKQLAAEAALQAGLHAYDRRHGYRGPIEQYDLSQILGNEAVAEASLSGEKQNLESITEALNGFPKPAGLQAALVLEVDEANAVARLGDGQDVALTFETSQWAVPYIDNYKVGDKPKDLTEVLKVGDVVMVKRGETGEFELSQIP
;
A
#
# COMPACT_ATOMS: atom_id res chain seq x y z
N PRO A 1 18.01 2.50 9.98
CA PRO A 1 18.49 1.20 10.50
C PRO A 1 19.69 0.68 9.71
N TRP A 2 19.68 0.69 8.36
CA TRP A 2 20.73 0.12 7.50
C TRP A 2 22.10 0.73 7.75
N VAL A 3 22.21 2.04 7.82
CA VAL A 3 23.47 2.73 8.07
C VAL A 3 24.07 2.36 9.42
N ALA A 4 23.27 2.33 10.46
CA ALA A 4 23.70 1.92 11.78
C ALA A 4 24.24 0.48 11.78
N GLU A 5 23.59 -0.42 11.03
CA GLU A 5 24.05 -1.81 10.90
C GLU A 5 25.36 -1.93 10.09
N MET A 6 25.51 -1.16 9.03
CA MET A 6 26.77 -1.09 8.28
C MET A 6 27.92 -0.61 9.19
N VAL A 7 27.69 0.45 9.96
CA VAL A 7 28.66 0.96 10.93
C VAL A 7 28.97 -0.08 11.99
N ARG A 8 27.96 -0.71 12.57
CA ARG A 8 28.14 -1.78 13.58
C ARG A 8 29.03 -2.90 13.04
N THR A 9 28.74 -3.40 11.83
CA THR A 9 29.51 -4.46 11.20
C THR A 9 30.97 -4.04 11.02
N GLN A 10 31.20 -2.85 10.49
CA GLN A 10 32.56 -2.34 10.27
C GLN A 10 33.34 -2.14 11.59
N MET A 11 32.67 -1.68 12.66
CA MET A 11 33.28 -1.54 13.98
C MET A 11 33.66 -2.88 14.58
N ILE A 12 32.82 -3.90 14.45
CA ILE A 12 33.12 -5.25 14.93
C ILE A 12 34.28 -5.87 14.14
N GLU A 13 34.30 -5.70 12.82
CA GLU A 13 35.42 -6.18 11.99
C GLU A 13 36.76 -5.55 12.37
N GLN A 14 36.73 -4.28 12.80
CA GLN A 14 37.96 -3.53 13.12
C GLN A 14 38.40 -3.68 14.57
N TYR A 15 37.47 -3.77 15.53
CA TYR A 15 37.77 -3.71 16.96
C TYR A 15 37.29 -4.93 17.75
N GLY A 16 36.61 -5.89 17.07
CA GLY A 16 36.08 -7.08 17.74
C GLY A 16 35.05 -6.74 18.80
N ASP A 17 35.12 -7.44 19.93
CA ASP A 17 34.21 -7.29 21.07
C ASP A 17 34.38 -5.91 21.78
N ASP A 18 35.55 -5.29 21.67
CA ASP A 18 35.82 -3.96 22.22
C ASP A 18 34.94 -2.89 21.60
N ALA A 19 34.39 -3.14 20.39
CA ALA A 19 33.39 -2.28 19.74
C ALA A 19 32.15 -2.01 20.62
N TYR A 20 31.84 -2.90 21.55
CA TYR A 20 30.68 -2.78 22.44
C TYR A 20 31.02 -2.20 23.82
N THR A 21 32.27 -2.26 24.22
CA THR A 21 32.71 -1.95 25.61
C THR A 21 33.46 -0.64 25.74
N ASP A 22 34.18 -0.22 24.70
CA ASP A 22 35.10 0.92 24.76
C ASP A 22 34.46 2.28 24.53
N GLY A 23 33.11 2.31 24.24
CA GLY A 23 32.35 3.55 24.12
C GLY A 23 32.73 4.42 22.90
N TYR A 24 33.03 3.80 21.78
CA TYR A 24 33.36 4.52 20.54
C TYR A 24 32.26 5.47 20.09
N ASN A 25 32.66 6.65 19.66
CA ASN A 25 31.77 7.61 19.00
C ASN A 25 32.11 7.65 17.49
N VAL A 26 31.20 7.12 16.66
CA VAL A 26 31.41 7.01 15.22
C VAL A 26 30.70 8.15 14.48
N VAL A 27 31.46 8.99 13.82
CA VAL A 27 30.95 10.08 12.97
C VAL A 27 30.99 9.63 11.53
N THR A 28 29.83 9.61 10.88
CA THR A 28 29.71 9.25 9.46
C THR A 28 29.66 10.50 8.58
N THR A 29 29.92 10.34 7.28
CA THR A 29 29.78 11.39 6.27
C THR A 29 28.34 11.58 5.78
N ILE A 30 27.37 10.90 6.41
CA ILE A 30 25.97 10.95 6.02
C ILE A 30 25.34 12.26 6.50
N HIS A 31 24.71 12.96 5.56
CA HIS A 31 23.96 14.16 5.78
C HIS A 31 22.47 13.82 5.83
N SER A 32 21.80 14.05 6.94
CA SER A 32 20.39 13.65 7.13
C SER A 32 19.45 14.24 6.06
N GLU A 33 19.60 15.53 5.76
CA GLU A 33 18.79 16.19 4.73
C GLU A 33 19.00 15.58 3.33
N LYS A 34 20.25 15.29 2.96
CA LYS A 34 20.57 14.66 1.67
C LYS A 34 20.07 13.22 1.62
N GLN A 35 20.15 12.51 2.74
CA GLN A 35 19.63 11.14 2.85
C GLN A 35 18.11 11.11 2.65
N LEU A 36 17.38 12.01 3.32
CA LEU A 36 15.93 12.13 3.15
C LEU A 36 15.54 12.50 1.71
N ALA A 37 16.27 13.45 1.10
CA ALA A 37 16.01 13.82 -0.29
C ALA A 37 16.29 12.67 -1.26
N ALA A 38 17.35 11.90 -1.05
CA ALA A 38 17.68 10.73 -1.85
C ALA A 38 16.64 9.61 -1.70
N GLU A 39 16.18 9.37 -0.48
CA GLU A 39 15.12 8.38 -0.20
C GLU A 39 13.80 8.78 -0.88
N ALA A 40 13.40 10.04 -0.77
CA ALA A 40 12.20 10.56 -1.44
C ALA A 40 12.31 10.44 -2.97
N ALA A 41 13.46 10.79 -3.54
CA ALA A 41 13.71 10.68 -4.98
C ALA A 41 13.70 9.21 -5.46
N LEU A 42 14.30 8.30 -4.70
CA LEU A 42 14.27 6.87 -4.98
C LEU A 42 12.84 6.33 -4.97
N GLN A 43 12.06 6.65 -3.93
CA GLN A 43 10.67 6.21 -3.82
C GLN A 43 9.82 6.75 -4.99
N ALA A 44 9.96 8.04 -5.31
CA ALA A 44 9.27 8.63 -6.46
C ALA A 44 9.65 7.95 -7.78
N GLY A 45 10.95 7.67 -7.97
CA GLY A 45 11.45 6.96 -9.15
C GLY A 45 10.91 5.54 -9.28
N LEU A 46 10.87 4.78 -8.18
CA LEU A 46 10.32 3.42 -8.14
C LEU A 46 8.82 3.43 -8.46
N HIS A 47 8.04 4.32 -7.86
CA HIS A 47 6.61 4.45 -8.18
C HIS A 47 6.37 4.85 -9.64
N ALA A 48 7.15 5.79 -10.18
CA ALA A 48 7.03 6.19 -11.58
C ALA A 48 7.42 5.06 -12.55
N TYR A 49 8.44 4.29 -12.21
CA TYR A 49 8.83 3.09 -12.96
C TYR A 49 7.71 2.06 -12.95
N ASP A 50 7.20 1.76 -11.77
CA ASP A 50 6.19 0.73 -11.54
C ASP A 50 4.87 1.05 -12.28
N ARG A 51 4.40 2.31 -12.20
CA ARG A 51 3.21 2.78 -12.96
C ARG A 51 3.36 2.59 -14.48
N ARG A 52 4.57 2.72 -15.04
CA ARG A 52 4.81 2.49 -16.48
C ARG A 52 4.74 1.02 -16.88
N HIS A 53 4.96 0.12 -15.93
CA HIS A 53 4.93 -1.33 -16.18
C HIS A 53 3.54 -1.95 -15.94
N GLY A 54 2.59 -1.14 -15.48
CA GLY A 54 1.20 -1.54 -15.33
C GLY A 54 0.84 -1.98 -13.91
N TYR A 55 -0.45 -2.16 -13.71
CA TYR A 55 -1.06 -2.54 -12.45
C TYR A 55 -1.09 -4.07 -12.32
N ARG A 56 -0.55 -4.59 -11.23
CA ARG A 56 -0.46 -6.03 -10.96
C ARG A 56 -1.73 -6.62 -10.31
N GLY A 57 -2.75 -5.79 -10.12
CA GLY A 57 -3.99 -6.22 -9.49
C GLY A 57 -3.99 -6.02 -7.97
N PRO A 58 -5.07 -6.45 -7.31
CA PRO A 58 -5.20 -6.40 -5.85
C PRO A 58 -4.17 -7.31 -5.18
N ILE A 59 -3.83 -6.98 -3.93
CA ILE A 59 -2.92 -7.80 -3.12
C ILE A 59 -3.63 -9.07 -2.67
N GLU A 60 -4.89 -8.93 -2.32
CA GLU A 60 -5.77 -10.00 -1.83
C GLU A 60 -7.21 -9.69 -2.25
N GLN A 61 -8.08 -10.70 -2.22
CA GLN A 61 -9.49 -10.54 -2.53
C GLN A 61 -10.35 -11.33 -1.54
N TYR A 62 -11.34 -10.66 -0.97
CA TYR A 62 -12.33 -11.25 -0.09
C TYR A 62 -13.68 -11.37 -0.78
N ASP A 63 -14.36 -12.50 -0.59
CA ASP A 63 -15.75 -12.65 -1.05
C ASP A 63 -16.69 -11.94 -0.07
N LEU A 64 -17.07 -10.72 -0.40
CA LEU A 64 -18.01 -9.91 0.38
C LEU A 64 -19.48 -10.18 0.00
N SER A 65 -19.79 -11.05 -0.96
CA SER A 65 -21.15 -11.31 -1.44
C SER A 65 -22.06 -11.85 -0.33
N GLN A 66 -21.48 -12.62 0.58
CA GLN A 66 -22.19 -13.14 1.75
C GLN A 66 -22.33 -12.11 2.89
N ILE A 67 -21.49 -11.08 2.89
CA ILE A 67 -21.47 -10.04 3.92
C ILE A 67 -22.37 -8.86 3.52
N LEU A 68 -22.33 -8.45 2.24
CA LEU A 68 -23.06 -7.30 1.71
C LEU A 68 -24.36 -7.66 0.99
N GLY A 69 -24.59 -8.95 0.69
CA GLY A 69 -25.55 -9.42 -0.31
C GLY A 69 -26.92 -9.87 0.16
N ASN A 70 -27.35 -9.68 1.42
CA ASN A 70 -28.68 -10.11 1.86
C ASN A 70 -29.46 -9.04 2.62
N GLU A 71 -30.15 -8.17 1.87
CA GLU A 71 -31.22 -7.32 2.44
C GLU A 71 -32.36 -8.13 3.11
N ALA A 72 -32.47 -9.44 2.86
CA ALA A 72 -33.52 -10.28 3.37
C ALA A 72 -33.22 -11.01 4.71
N VAL A 73 -31.98 -10.90 5.24
CA VAL A 73 -31.59 -11.53 6.52
C VAL A 73 -31.17 -10.48 7.58
N ALA A 74 -31.65 -9.25 7.42
CA ALA A 74 -31.20 -8.09 8.17
C ALA A 74 -31.48 -8.11 9.69
N GLU A 75 -32.29 -9.02 10.22
CA GLU A 75 -32.60 -9.07 11.65
C GLU A 75 -31.85 -10.14 12.47
N ALA A 76 -31.25 -11.16 11.83
CA ALA A 76 -30.59 -12.25 12.53
C ALA A 76 -29.05 -12.29 12.41
N SER A 77 -28.45 -11.56 11.47
CA SER A 77 -27.03 -11.67 11.12
C SER A 77 -26.20 -10.40 11.39
N LEU A 78 -26.76 -9.32 11.89
CA LEU A 78 -26.09 -8.02 12.09
C LEU A 78 -24.80 -8.10 12.93
N SER A 79 -24.69 -9.05 13.85
CA SER A 79 -23.49 -9.20 14.67
C SER A 79 -22.38 -10.00 13.99
N GLY A 80 -22.73 -11.00 13.16
CA GLY A 80 -21.75 -11.82 12.45
C GLY A 80 -21.10 -11.10 11.26
N GLU A 81 -21.88 -10.33 10.52
CA GLU A 81 -21.41 -9.58 9.35
C GLU A 81 -20.52 -8.40 9.75
N LYS A 82 -20.89 -7.68 10.80
CA LYS A 82 -20.03 -6.62 11.36
C LYS A 82 -18.72 -7.18 11.88
N GLN A 83 -18.72 -8.32 12.56
CA GLN A 83 -17.49 -8.96 13.03
C GLN A 83 -16.59 -9.38 11.88
N ASN A 84 -17.13 -9.89 10.77
CA ASN A 84 -16.33 -10.26 9.61
C ASN A 84 -15.72 -9.03 8.93
N LEU A 85 -16.46 -7.95 8.74
CA LEU A 85 -15.93 -6.73 8.14
C LEU A 85 -14.92 -6.04 9.06
N GLU A 86 -15.18 -6.02 10.37
CA GLU A 86 -14.22 -5.50 11.35
C GLU A 86 -12.93 -6.33 11.36
N SER A 87 -13.03 -7.68 11.34
CA SER A 87 -11.84 -8.54 11.31
C SER A 87 -11.00 -8.34 10.03
N ILE A 88 -11.66 -8.18 8.87
CA ILE A 88 -10.96 -7.88 7.61
C ILE A 88 -10.30 -6.50 7.71
N THR A 89 -11.02 -5.51 8.22
CA THR A 89 -10.50 -4.15 8.41
C THR A 89 -9.28 -4.14 9.35
N GLU A 90 -9.32 -4.90 10.45
CA GLU A 90 -8.17 -5.06 11.34
C GLU A 90 -6.99 -5.76 10.64
N ALA A 91 -7.26 -6.78 9.81
CA ALA A 91 -6.24 -7.48 9.04
C ALA A 91 -5.49 -6.56 8.06
N LEU A 92 -6.13 -5.49 7.56
CA LEU A 92 -5.47 -4.49 6.70
C LEU A 92 -4.27 -3.81 7.39
N ASN A 93 -4.28 -3.72 8.73
CA ASN A 93 -3.17 -3.18 9.49
C ASN A 93 -1.92 -4.06 9.49
N GLY A 94 -2.07 -5.35 9.18
CA GLY A 94 -0.98 -6.31 9.03
C GLY A 94 -0.21 -6.17 7.72
N PHE A 95 -0.75 -5.50 6.71
CA PHE A 95 -0.05 -5.30 5.45
C PHE A 95 1.08 -4.29 5.58
N PRO A 96 2.20 -4.49 4.83
CA PRO A 96 3.30 -3.54 4.80
C PRO A 96 2.83 -2.14 4.38
N LYS A 97 3.37 -1.11 5.03
CA LYS A 97 3.05 0.31 4.73
C LYS A 97 4.29 1.05 4.17
N PRO A 98 4.91 0.59 3.06
CA PRO A 98 6.09 1.24 2.52
C PRO A 98 5.72 2.62 1.98
N ALA A 99 6.58 3.61 2.22
CA ALA A 99 6.47 4.95 1.64
C ALA A 99 5.10 5.64 1.82
N GLY A 100 4.41 5.37 2.94
CA GLY A 100 3.10 5.97 3.24
C GLY A 100 1.93 5.33 2.50
N LEU A 101 2.13 4.17 1.87
CA LEU A 101 1.04 3.35 1.34
C LEU A 101 0.23 2.74 2.47
N GLN A 102 -1.07 2.56 2.24
CA GLN A 102 -1.99 1.89 3.14
C GLN A 102 -2.81 0.86 2.36
N ALA A 103 -3.11 -0.26 3.00
CA ALA A 103 -4.04 -1.24 2.45
C ALA A 103 -5.48 -0.74 2.66
N ALA A 104 -6.32 -0.91 1.65
CA ALA A 104 -7.74 -0.57 1.69
C ALA A 104 -8.58 -1.67 1.04
N LEU A 105 -9.72 -1.99 1.65
CA LEU A 105 -10.70 -2.95 1.16
C LEU A 105 -11.76 -2.22 0.33
N VAL A 106 -11.93 -2.60 -0.92
CA VAL A 106 -12.96 -2.05 -1.82
C VAL A 106 -14.33 -2.58 -1.41
N LEU A 107 -15.23 -1.66 -1.00
CA LEU A 107 -16.59 -1.97 -0.57
C LEU A 107 -17.61 -1.78 -1.69
N GLU A 108 -17.41 -0.74 -2.49
CA GLU A 108 -18.30 -0.37 -3.60
C GLU A 108 -17.45 0.10 -4.77
N VAL A 109 -17.90 -0.16 -5.98
CA VAL A 109 -17.27 0.33 -7.21
C VAL A 109 -18.32 0.57 -8.28
N ASP A 110 -18.24 1.72 -8.93
CA ASP A 110 -18.96 2.07 -10.16
C ASP A 110 -17.98 2.49 -11.27
N GLU A 111 -18.48 2.94 -12.41
CA GLU A 111 -17.65 3.32 -13.55
C GLU A 111 -16.67 4.47 -13.22
N ALA A 112 -17.06 5.41 -12.35
CA ALA A 112 -16.32 6.63 -12.06
C ALA A 112 -15.60 6.59 -10.70
N ASN A 113 -16.19 5.91 -9.70
CA ASN A 113 -15.76 5.97 -8.30
C ASN A 113 -15.76 4.60 -7.64
N ALA A 114 -14.94 4.46 -6.62
CA ALA A 114 -15.01 3.36 -5.66
C ALA A 114 -14.92 3.89 -4.23
N VAL A 115 -15.54 3.17 -3.31
CA VAL A 115 -15.40 3.39 -1.86
C VAL A 115 -14.53 2.27 -1.31
N ALA A 116 -13.46 2.64 -0.64
CA ALA A 116 -12.55 1.69 -0.01
C ALA A 116 -12.36 2.01 1.47
N ARG A 117 -12.30 0.99 2.32
CA ARG A 117 -12.11 1.09 3.77
C ARG A 117 -10.66 0.86 4.15
N LEU A 118 -10.08 1.81 4.88
CA LEU A 118 -8.75 1.69 5.47
C LEU A 118 -8.77 0.84 6.75
N GLY A 119 -7.59 0.40 7.18
CA GLY A 119 -7.43 -0.38 8.40
C GLY A 119 -7.77 0.35 9.72
N ASP A 120 -7.97 1.67 9.69
CA ASP A 120 -8.48 2.47 10.81
C ASP A 120 -10.01 2.63 10.80
N GLY A 121 -10.69 2.01 9.82
CA GLY A 121 -12.13 2.07 9.64
C GLY A 121 -12.62 3.28 8.83
N GLN A 122 -11.73 4.18 8.38
CA GLN A 122 -12.10 5.31 7.54
C GLN A 122 -12.44 4.85 6.13
N ASP A 123 -13.56 5.33 5.57
CA ASP A 123 -13.90 5.14 4.16
C ASP A 123 -13.30 6.28 3.33
N VAL A 124 -12.67 5.90 2.22
CA VAL A 124 -12.01 6.81 1.29
C VAL A 124 -12.56 6.59 -0.12
N ALA A 125 -12.66 7.66 -0.89
CA ALA A 125 -13.05 7.59 -2.29
C ALA A 125 -11.82 7.43 -3.18
N LEU A 126 -11.93 6.53 -4.15
CA LEU A 126 -10.99 6.39 -5.26
C LEU A 126 -11.72 6.77 -6.55
N THR A 127 -11.07 7.50 -7.44
CA THR A 127 -11.68 7.94 -8.69
C THR A 127 -11.03 7.29 -9.90
N PHE A 128 -11.78 7.14 -10.97
CA PHE A 128 -11.23 6.66 -12.22
C PHE A 128 -10.15 7.61 -12.77
N GLU A 129 -10.33 8.93 -12.59
CA GLU A 129 -9.37 9.93 -13.07
C GLU A 129 -7.96 9.68 -12.52
N THR A 130 -7.83 9.39 -11.23
CA THR A 130 -6.54 9.11 -10.58
C THR A 130 -6.05 7.68 -10.79
N SER A 131 -6.92 6.78 -11.28
CA SER A 131 -6.66 5.36 -11.48
C SER A 131 -6.42 4.95 -12.94
N GLN A 132 -6.51 5.86 -13.92
CA GLN A 132 -6.32 5.59 -15.36
C GLN A 132 -4.96 4.98 -15.70
N TRP A 133 -3.96 5.16 -14.84
CA TRP A 133 -2.65 4.55 -15.00
C TRP A 133 -2.66 3.03 -14.79
N ALA A 134 -3.70 2.49 -14.15
CA ALA A 134 -3.79 1.09 -13.73
C ALA A 134 -4.10 0.15 -14.93
N VAL A 135 -3.29 0.25 -15.95
CA VAL A 135 -3.31 -0.64 -17.10
C VAL A 135 -2.83 -2.02 -16.67
N PRO A 136 -3.52 -3.12 -17.01
CA PRO A 136 -3.11 -4.45 -16.55
C PRO A 136 -1.68 -4.81 -16.92
N TYR A 137 -0.89 -5.24 -15.94
CA TYR A 137 0.43 -5.82 -16.17
C TYR A 137 0.28 -7.17 -16.88
N ILE A 138 1.05 -7.40 -17.95
CA ILE A 138 1.11 -8.68 -18.64
C ILE A 138 2.49 -9.31 -18.41
N ASP A 139 3.55 -8.62 -18.78
CA ASP A 139 4.94 -9.02 -18.58
C ASP A 139 5.87 -7.78 -18.55
N ASN A 140 7.17 -8.00 -18.38
CA ASN A 140 8.17 -6.92 -18.26
C ASN A 140 8.27 -6.00 -19.48
N TYR A 141 7.69 -6.37 -20.61
CA TYR A 141 7.77 -5.66 -21.89
C TYR A 141 6.40 -5.23 -22.43
N LYS A 142 5.31 -5.73 -21.81
CA LYS A 142 3.96 -5.55 -22.32
C LYS A 142 2.97 -5.26 -21.20
N VAL A 143 2.15 -4.26 -21.43
CA VAL A 143 0.96 -3.95 -20.63
C VAL A 143 -0.30 -4.22 -21.46
N GLY A 144 -1.44 -4.37 -20.80
CA GLY A 144 -2.74 -4.58 -21.42
C GLY A 144 -3.31 -3.31 -22.05
N ASP A 145 -4.58 -3.36 -22.40
CA ASP A 145 -5.32 -2.20 -22.89
C ASP A 145 -5.66 -1.25 -21.72
N LYS A 146 -5.77 0.04 -22.03
CA LYS A 146 -6.19 1.04 -21.04
C LYS A 146 -7.60 0.75 -20.58
N PRO A 147 -7.84 0.76 -19.23
CA PRO A 147 -9.18 0.59 -18.71
C PRO A 147 -10.08 1.73 -19.18
N LYS A 148 -11.34 1.41 -19.41
CA LYS A 148 -12.37 2.39 -19.84
C LYS A 148 -13.06 3.04 -18.64
N ASP A 149 -13.15 2.30 -17.55
CA ASP A 149 -13.77 2.70 -16.32
C ASP A 149 -13.13 1.98 -15.12
N LEU A 150 -13.56 2.32 -13.91
CA LEU A 150 -12.96 1.81 -12.68
C LEU A 150 -13.34 0.35 -12.41
N THR A 151 -14.46 -0.15 -12.97
CA THR A 151 -14.89 -1.55 -12.78
C THR A 151 -14.01 -2.55 -13.53
N GLU A 152 -13.25 -2.08 -14.55
CA GLU A 152 -12.23 -2.89 -15.21
C GLU A 152 -10.95 -3.01 -14.35
N VAL A 153 -10.75 -2.11 -13.36
CA VAL A 153 -9.56 -2.04 -12.51
C VAL A 153 -9.79 -2.66 -11.15
N LEU A 154 -10.94 -2.41 -10.53
CA LEU A 154 -11.28 -2.77 -9.15
C LEU A 154 -12.57 -3.58 -9.12
N LYS A 155 -12.65 -4.44 -8.09
CA LYS A 155 -13.86 -5.20 -7.76
C LYS A 155 -14.15 -5.10 -6.28
N VAL A 156 -15.41 -5.26 -5.91
CA VAL A 156 -15.81 -5.36 -4.51
C VAL A 156 -15.09 -6.55 -3.87
N GLY A 157 -14.51 -6.33 -2.71
CA GLY A 157 -13.70 -7.31 -1.99
C GLY A 157 -12.19 -7.25 -2.28
N ASP A 158 -11.75 -6.46 -3.26
CA ASP A 158 -10.32 -6.28 -3.53
C ASP A 158 -9.63 -5.55 -2.38
N VAL A 159 -8.48 -6.06 -1.95
CA VAL A 159 -7.54 -5.33 -1.09
C VAL A 159 -6.49 -4.69 -1.97
N VAL A 160 -6.47 -3.37 -1.96
CA VAL A 160 -5.59 -2.56 -2.80
C VAL A 160 -4.69 -1.65 -1.96
N MET A 161 -3.56 -1.25 -2.51
CA MET A 161 -2.76 -0.19 -1.89
C MET A 161 -3.26 1.16 -2.33
N VAL A 162 -3.38 2.06 -1.37
CA VAL A 162 -3.74 3.46 -1.61
C VAL A 162 -2.68 4.38 -1.02
N LYS A 163 -2.51 5.53 -1.63
CA LYS A 163 -1.60 6.59 -1.18
C LYS A 163 -2.37 7.90 -1.06
N ARG A 164 -2.07 8.66 -0.02
CA ARG A 164 -2.60 10.02 0.10
C ARG A 164 -1.87 10.94 -0.87
N GLY A 165 -2.62 11.53 -1.80
CA GLY A 165 -2.13 12.51 -2.76
C GLY A 165 -1.81 13.87 -2.11
N GLU A 166 -1.24 14.78 -2.87
CA GLU A 166 -0.85 16.13 -2.42
C GLU A 166 -2.07 16.98 -2.02
N THR A 167 -3.21 16.78 -2.64
CA THR A 167 -4.48 17.44 -2.35
C THR A 167 -5.19 16.89 -1.10
N GLY A 168 -4.68 15.77 -0.56
CA GLY A 168 -5.25 15.08 0.60
C GLY A 168 -6.23 13.95 0.24
N GLU A 169 -6.58 13.79 -1.02
CA GLU A 169 -7.37 12.69 -1.56
C GLU A 169 -6.56 11.41 -1.60
N PHE A 170 -7.24 10.26 -1.60
CA PHE A 170 -6.58 8.98 -1.77
C PHE A 170 -6.56 8.56 -3.23
N GLU A 171 -5.45 8.02 -3.66
CA GLU A 171 -5.21 7.51 -5.01
C GLU A 171 -4.86 6.03 -4.96
N LEU A 172 -5.32 5.27 -5.97
CA LEU A 172 -4.88 3.90 -6.19
C LEU A 172 -3.36 3.88 -6.41
N SER A 173 -2.71 2.92 -5.75
CA SER A 173 -1.26 2.71 -5.86
C SER A 173 -0.93 1.23 -5.80
N GLN A 174 0.34 0.89 -5.83
CA GLN A 174 0.83 -0.47 -5.60
C GLN A 174 2.23 -0.42 -4.98
N ILE A 175 2.66 -1.52 -4.37
CA ILE A 175 4.02 -1.65 -3.83
C ILE A 175 4.97 -1.82 -5.03
N PRO A 176 5.94 -0.91 -5.23
CA PRO A 176 6.88 -1.00 -6.34
C PRO A 176 7.91 -2.13 -6.16
#